data_3e0f6106e990cb2abdae265a01fdf430
#
_entry.id   3e0f6106e990cb2abdae265a01fdf430
#
_cell.length_a   1.000
_cell.length_b   1.000
_cell.length_c   1.000
_cell.angle_alpha   90.00
_cell.angle_beta   90.00
_cell.angle_gamma   90.00
#
_symmetry.space_group_name_H-M   'P 1'
#
loop_
_entity.id
_entity.type
_entity.pdbx_description
1 polymer ?
#
loop_
_entity_poly.entity_id
_entity_poly.type
_entity_poly.pdbx_seq_one_letter_code
_entity_poly.pdbx_strand_id
1 'polypeptide(L)'
;MAPISESLEFEVYSKIHKAPDHIRITIHQKVVKSLYKHALKLLKKENSIIGFQQDHAPQIYLDEYYREHVLNHLKEFLLKYSVISFLYKNVREKKIIMIGDPRLDNIIINLGQNAEYHFDFTPAPPVPVRDWRYLPFKPPLRKKYKDIDKQATNFITEERTLKSNLGKNSDISTGDWILFSASLLNENKKPLFNNLQEYLWLRISDEETGEPFNTLFIERKKGDQFNSTNQCLCEYFGSQLNIPYLFQISILEVLPHTYFCLDSFKEQFRLKSDRKTHQKIVEVYSFRNDLSLRRAMVEETYKVLSRTFPIDVPQSAITRQERIIRDELQLNPDYSVYKLQSTFSDTIKSLAEKQMRTTLLTDYFSQQENITIDAKDVYNYLNLTKRPRTKEFIHFLHPSIRVNEDEDPIPYESLKHTCIKEKTMNHILYHLTK
;
A
#
# COMPACT_ATOMS: atom_id res chain seq x y z
N MET A 1 -9.90 18.87 -25.97
CA MET A 1 -8.99 17.83 -25.50
C MET A 1 -9.81 16.88 -24.67
N ALA A 2 -9.91 15.61 -25.06
CA ALA A 2 -10.68 14.60 -24.33
C ALA A 2 -10.06 14.38 -22.94
N PRO A 3 -10.87 14.12 -21.91
CA PRO A 3 -10.35 13.86 -20.56
C PRO A 3 -9.53 12.57 -20.55
N ILE A 4 -8.45 12.55 -19.79
CA ILE A 4 -7.43 11.49 -19.73
C ILE A 4 -7.91 10.19 -19.07
N SER A 5 -9.13 10.11 -18.58
CA SER A 5 -9.80 8.83 -18.35
C SER A 5 -9.86 7.94 -19.61
N GLU A 6 -9.63 8.53 -20.79
CA GLU A 6 -9.52 7.87 -22.10
C GLU A 6 -8.06 7.47 -22.46
N SER A 7 -7.07 7.75 -21.62
CA SER A 7 -5.67 7.44 -21.93
C SER A 7 -5.14 6.17 -21.29
N LEU A 8 -5.90 5.58 -20.37
CA LEU A 8 -5.59 4.33 -19.70
C LEU A 8 -6.75 3.35 -19.90
N GLU A 9 -6.45 2.21 -20.47
CA GLU A 9 -7.42 1.12 -20.69
C GLU A 9 -7.06 -0.08 -19.84
N PHE A 10 -8.07 -0.74 -19.27
CA PHE A 10 -7.93 -1.93 -18.45
C PHE A 10 -8.70 -3.09 -19.08
N GLU A 11 -7.99 -4.13 -19.47
CA GLU A 11 -8.55 -5.33 -20.08
C GLU A 11 -8.11 -6.60 -19.32
N VAL A 12 -9.04 -7.51 -19.13
CA VAL A 12 -8.78 -8.85 -18.61
C VAL A 12 -9.00 -9.85 -19.74
N TYR A 13 -8.02 -10.70 -20.01
CA TYR A 13 -8.12 -11.71 -21.05
C TYR A 13 -7.45 -13.03 -20.63
N SER A 14 -7.94 -14.14 -21.14
CA SER A 14 -7.35 -15.46 -20.94
C SER A 14 -6.72 -15.95 -22.23
N LYS A 15 -5.47 -16.36 -22.21
CA LYS A 15 -4.75 -16.83 -23.40
C LYS A 15 -5.08 -18.26 -23.78
N ILE A 16 -5.38 -19.14 -22.82
CA ILE A 16 -5.73 -20.56 -23.05
C ILE A 16 -6.36 -21.12 -21.76
N HIS A 17 -7.26 -22.10 -21.86
CA HIS A 17 -8.02 -22.73 -20.77
C HIS A 17 -7.24 -23.33 -19.58
N LYS A 18 -5.90 -23.21 -19.52
CA LYS A 18 -5.06 -23.73 -18.42
C LYS A 18 -3.95 -22.78 -17.94
N ALA A 19 -3.88 -21.57 -18.49
CA ALA A 19 -2.87 -20.57 -18.10
C ALA A 19 -3.46 -19.58 -17.09
N PRO A 20 -2.63 -18.86 -16.33
CA PRO A 20 -3.11 -17.73 -15.55
C PRO A 20 -3.79 -16.72 -16.47
N ASP A 21 -4.82 -16.05 -15.96
CA ASP A 21 -5.44 -14.94 -16.66
C ASP A 21 -4.50 -13.74 -16.68
N HIS A 22 -4.70 -12.86 -17.62
CA HIS A 22 -3.85 -11.70 -17.83
C HIS A 22 -4.66 -10.42 -17.70
N ILE A 23 -4.05 -9.44 -17.07
CA ILE A 23 -4.50 -8.04 -17.08
C ILE A 23 -3.58 -7.28 -17.99
N ARG A 24 -4.15 -6.56 -18.96
CA ARG A 24 -3.43 -5.61 -19.79
C ARG A 24 -3.88 -4.19 -19.46
N ILE A 25 -2.91 -3.35 -19.14
CA ILE A 25 -3.12 -1.90 -18.99
C ILE A 25 -2.43 -1.22 -20.15
N THR A 26 -3.21 -0.51 -20.94
CA THR A 26 -2.73 0.19 -22.13
C THR A 26 -2.69 1.69 -21.86
N ILE A 27 -1.55 2.32 -22.17
CA ILE A 27 -1.36 3.77 -22.11
C ILE A 27 -1.27 4.29 -23.53
N HIS A 28 -2.10 5.28 -23.85
CA HIS A 28 -2.16 5.83 -25.21
C HIS A 28 -0.82 6.44 -25.66
N GLN A 29 -0.43 6.21 -26.92
CA GLN A 29 0.82 6.67 -27.52
C GLN A 29 1.12 8.17 -27.36
N LYS A 30 0.09 9.03 -27.30
CA LYS A 30 0.25 10.46 -27.09
C LYS A 30 0.87 10.78 -25.72
N VAL A 31 0.51 10.04 -24.69
CA VAL A 31 1.08 10.17 -23.33
C VAL A 31 2.55 9.77 -23.36
N VAL A 32 2.85 8.60 -23.93
CA VAL A 32 4.22 8.08 -24.06
C VAL A 32 5.11 9.06 -24.84
N LYS A 33 4.63 9.54 -26.00
CA LYS A 33 5.37 10.50 -26.83
C LYS A 33 5.61 11.84 -26.13
N SER A 34 4.62 12.33 -25.39
CA SER A 34 4.73 13.59 -24.64
C SER A 34 5.75 13.46 -23.51
N LEU A 35 5.68 12.36 -22.75
CA LEU A 35 6.61 12.09 -21.66
C LEU A 35 8.04 11.86 -22.18
N TYR A 36 8.21 11.10 -23.25
CA TYR A 36 9.51 10.88 -23.90
C TYR A 36 10.19 12.19 -24.31
N LYS A 37 9.45 13.06 -25.01
CA LYS A 37 9.97 14.37 -25.43
C LYS A 37 10.33 15.23 -24.21
N HIS A 38 9.52 15.19 -23.16
CA HIS A 38 9.78 15.94 -21.94
C HIS A 38 11.03 15.41 -21.23
N ALA A 39 11.16 14.10 -21.08
CA ALA A 39 12.34 13.45 -20.48
C ALA A 39 13.63 13.78 -21.24
N LEU A 40 13.64 13.65 -22.57
CA LEU A 40 14.80 14.00 -23.40
C LEU A 40 15.20 15.47 -23.26
N LYS A 41 14.21 16.36 -23.18
CA LYS A 41 14.48 17.80 -23.06
C LYS A 41 15.11 18.13 -21.72
N LEU A 42 14.63 17.51 -20.62
CA LEU A 42 15.23 17.65 -19.29
C LEU A 42 16.63 17.05 -19.26
N LEU A 43 16.82 15.86 -19.83
CA LEU A 43 18.12 15.21 -19.92
C LEU A 43 19.14 16.07 -20.62
N LYS A 44 18.77 16.69 -21.78
CA LYS A 44 19.60 17.60 -22.53
C LYS A 44 20.04 18.82 -21.72
N LYS A 45 19.10 19.38 -20.96
CA LYS A 45 19.28 20.62 -20.22
C LYS A 45 20.13 20.47 -18.96
N GLU A 46 19.96 19.38 -18.23
CA GLU A 46 20.56 19.20 -16.89
C GLU A 46 21.83 18.33 -16.89
N ASN A 47 21.97 17.42 -17.86
CA ASN A 47 23.12 16.52 -17.92
C ASN A 47 24.18 16.97 -18.90
N SER A 48 25.44 16.89 -18.51
CA SER A 48 26.58 17.01 -19.42
C SER A 48 26.62 15.75 -20.29
N ILE A 49 26.17 15.87 -21.53
CA ILE A 49 26.24 14.82 -22.53
C ILE A 49 27.66 14.76 -23.07
N ILE A 50 28.29 13.58 -23.02
CA ILE A 50 29.69 13.38 -23.45
C ILE A 50 29.89 13.91 -24.87
N GLY A 51 30.83 14.83 -25.03
CA GLY A 51 31.16 15.43 -26.32
C GLY A 51 30.36 16.68 -26.67
N PHE A 52 29.45 17.15 -25.87
CA PHE A 52 28.66 18.34 -26.10
C PHE A 52 28.66 19.28 -24.89
N GLN A 53 28.58 20.57 -25.15
CA GLN A 53 28.26 21.54 -24.12
C GLN A 53 26.80 21.34 -23.64
N GLN A 54 26.52 21.73 -22.41
CA GLN A 54 25.18 21.66 -21.84
C GLN A 54 24.16 22.33 -22.76
N ASP A 55 23.03 21.67 -22.98
CA ASP A 55 21.93 22.09 -23.88
C ASP A 55 22.27 22.19 -25.39
N HIS A 56 23.48 21.77 -25.83
CA HIS A 56 23.89 21.86 -27.24
C HIS A 56 23.86 20.53 -27.99
N ALA A 57 23.58 19.40 -27.33
CA ALA A 57 23.49 18.11 -28.00
C ALA A 57 22.35 18.10 -29.06
N PRO A 58 22.64 17.66 -30.32
CA PRO A 58 21.61 17.57 -31.36
C PRO A 58 20.54 16.55 -30.99
N GLN A 59 19.27 16.84 -31.34
CA GLN A 59 18.15 15.94 -31.08
C GLN A 59 18.35 14.54 -31.68
N ILE A 60 18.93 14.48 -32.88
CA ILE A 60 19.23 13.23 -33.59
C ILE A 60 20.17 12.34 -32.76
N TYR A 61 21.21 12.94 -32.18
CA TYR A 61 22.16 12.23 -31.32
C TYR A 61 21.46 11.67 -30.06
N LEU A 62 20.60 12.46 -29.42
CA LEU A 62 19.84 12.04 -28.27
C LEU A 62 18.86 10.89 -28.59
N ASP A 63 18.17 11.00 -29.72
CA ASP A 63 17.26 9.96 -30.18
C ASP A 63 17.98 8.66 -30.58
N GLU A 64 19.24 8.74 -31.03
CA GLU A 64 20.03 7.56 -31.37
C GLU A 64 20.64 6.87 -30.16
N TYR A 65 21.31 7.62 -29.29
CA TYR A 65 22.09 7.05 -28.18
C TYR A 65 21.33 6.90 -26.87
N TYR A 66 20.33 7.73 -26.60
CA TYR A 66 19.60 7.73 -25.34
C TYR A 66 18.19 7.15 -25.43
N ARG A 67 17.70 6.81 -26.62
CA ARG A 67 16.33 6.29 -26.82
C ARG A 67 16.01 5.12 -25.91
N GLU A 68 16.85 4.11 -25.92
CA GLU A 68 16.61 2.89 -25.15
C GLU A 68 16.66 3.15 -23.64
N HIS A 69 17.61 3.94 -23.18
CA HIS A 69 17.73 4.31 -21.77
C HIS A 69 16.52 5.10 -21.30
N VAL A 70 16.07 6.08 -22.09
CA VAL A 70 14.87 6.86 -21.77
C VAL A 70 13.63 5.98 -21.78
N LEU A 71 13.46 5.10 -22.76
CA LEU A 71 12.32 4.18 -22.80
C LEU A 71 12.31 3.24 -21.58
N ASN A 72 13.45 2.71 -21.16
CA ASN A 72 13.56 1.89 -19.98
C ASN A 72 13.23 2.68 -18.69
N HIS A 73 13.71 3.91 -18.59
CA HIS A 73 13.31 4.83 -17.52
C HIS A 73 11.79 5.08 -17.51
N LEU A 74 11.18 5.31 -18.67
CA LEU A 74 9.73 5.52 -18.77
C LEU A 74 8.90 4.30 -18.41
N LYS A 75 9.41 3.07 -18.59
CA LYS A 75 8.74 1.84 -18.12
C LYS A 75 8.54 1.88 -16.61
N GLU A 76 9.58 2.21 -15.86
CA GLU A 76 9.53 2.32 -14.41
C GLU A 76 8.67 3.52 -13.98
N PHE A 77 8.91 4.66 -14.59
CA PHE A 77 8.18 5.90 -14.28
C PHE A 77 6.66 5.71 -14.42
N LEU A 78 6.18 5.25 -15.56
CA LEU A 78 4.76 5.06 -15.81
C LEU A 78 4.17 3.96 -14.93
N LEU A 79 4.94 2.91 -14.62
CA LEU A 79 4.52 1.85 -13.72
C LEU A 79 4.15 2.43 -12.35
N LYS A 80 5.05 3.20 -11.74
CA LYS A 80 4.88 3.76 -10.41
C LYS A 80 3.94 4.99 -10.40
N TYR A 81 3.99 5.82 -11.44
CA TYR A 81 3.24 7.06 -11.50
C TYR A 81 1.75 6.88 -11.81
N SER A 82 1.36 5.78 -12.45
CA SER A 82 -0.05 5.61 -12.84
C SER A 82 -0.54 4.18 -12.87
N VAL A 83 0.27 3.23 -13.37
CA VAL A 83 -0.19 1.88 -13.69
C VAL A 83 -0.58 1.10 -12.43
N ILE A 84 0.22 1.16 -11.37
CA ILE A 84 -0.05 0.44 -10.11
C ILE A 84 -1.37 0.93 -9.48
N SER A 85 -1.55 2.24 -9.35
CA SER A 85 -2.77 2.81 -8.78
C SER A 85 -3.99 2.50 -9.64
N PHE A 86 -3.86 2.56 -10.96
CA PHE A 86 -4.92 2.21 -11.90
C PHE A 86 -5.29 0.71 -11.83
N LEU A 87 -4.30 -0.17 -11.69
CA LEU A 87 -4.49 -1.61 -11.51
C LEU A 87 -5.35 -1.89 -10.25
N TYR A 88 -4.91 -1.47 -9.09
CA TYR A 88 -5.62 -1.73 -7.83
C TYR A 88 -7.02 -1.11 -7.79
N LYS A 89 -7.18 0.09 -8.37
CA LYS A 89 -8.48 0.72 -8.51
C LYS A 89 -9.43 -0.13 -9.35
N ASN A 90 -9.02 -0.56 -10.54
CA ASN A 90 -9.85 -1.36 -11.44
C ASN A 90 -10.14 -2.76 -10.89
N VAL A 91 -9.16 -3.44 -10.29
CA VAL A 91 -9.36 -4.74 -9.61
C VAL A 91 -10.47 -4.63 -8.57
N ARG A 92 -10.46 -3.57 -7.77
CA ARG A 92 -11.48 -3.33 -6.76
C ARG A 92 -12.84 -2.97 -7.38
N GLU A 93 -12.89 -2.06 -8.33
CA GLU A 93 -14.14 -1.62 -8.98
C GLU A 93 -14.82 -2.76 -9.76
N LYS A 94 -14.03 -3.59 -10.42
CA LYS A 94 -14.51 -4.76 -11.16
C LYS A 94 -14.72 -6.00 -10.26
N LYS A 95 -14.49 -5.88 -8.95
CA LYS A 95 -14.64 -6.95 -7.96
C LYS A 95 -13.87 -8.23 -8.35
N ILE A 96 -12.66 -8.10 -8.86
CA ILE A 96 -11.81 -9.24 -9.25
C ILE A 96 -11.17 -9.80 -7.99
N ILE A 97 -11.41 -11.09 -7.70
CA ILE A 97 -10.72 -11.83 -6.64
C ILE A 97 -9.58 -12.62 -7.27
N MET A 98 -8.38 -12.44 -6.75
CA MET A 98 -7.16 -13.06 -7.26
C MET A 98 -6.48 -13.87 -6.18
N ILE A 99 -5.83 -14.94 -6.59
CA ILE A 99 -4.96 -15.75 -5.73
C ILE A 99 -3.58 -15.10 -5.68
N GLY A 100 -3.32 -14.34 -4.62
CA GLY A 100 -2.12 -13.52 -4.46
C GLY A 100 -2.15 -12.23 -5.29
N ASP A 101 -1.08 -11.44 -5.18
CA ASP A 101 -0.99 -10.19 -5.93
C ASP A 101 -0.69 -10.45 -7.41
N PRO A 102 -1.17 -9.59 -8.32
CA PRO A 102 -0.87 -9.68 -9.74
C PRO A 102 0.64 -9.47 -9.96
N ARG A 103 1.21 -10.25 -10.88
CA ARG A 103 2.63 -10.20 -11.21
C ARG A 103 2.82 -9.47 -12.54
N LEU A 104 3.68 -8.47 -12.53
CA LEU A 104 4.15 -7.87 -13.77
C LEU A 104 4.92 -8.92 -14.59
N ASP A 105 4.41 -9.27 -15.76
CA ASP A 105 4.99 -10.23 -16.69
C ASP A 105 5.85 -9.53 -17.74
N ASN A 106 5.29 -8.52 -18.39
CA ASN A 106 5.96 -7.83 -19.48
C ASN A 106 5.56 -6.36 -19.57
N ILE A 107 6.48 -5.53 -20.07
CA ILE A 107 6.24 -4.13 -20.40
C ILE A 107 6.68 -3.90 -21.85
N ILE A 108 5.75 -3.47 -22.68
CA ILE A 108 6.01 -3.09 -24.07
C ILE A 108 5.86 -1.58 -24.17
N ILE A 109 6.95 -0.90 -24.49
CA ILE A 109 6.95 0.55 -24.73
C ILE A 109 7.79 0.88 -25.95
N ASN A 110 7.14 1.45 -26.96
CA ASN A 110 7.78 1.88 -28.18
C ASN A 110 7.23 3.24 -28.61
N LEU A 111 8.08 4.06 -29.22
CA LEU A 111 7.64 5.34 -29.78
C LEU A 111 6.69 5.12 -30.95
N GLY A 112 5.56 5.84 -30.91
CA GLY A 112 4.54 5.77 -31.96
C GLY A 112 3.53 4.63 -31.77
N GLN A 113 3.65 3.86 -30.69
CA GLN A 113 2.70 2.82 -30.31
C GLN A 113 2.18 3.09 -28.88
N ASN A 114 1.09 2.46 -28.51
CA ASN A 114 0.62 2.45 -27.14
C ASN A 114 1.62 1.67 -26.26
N ALA A 115 1.80 2.10 -25.01
CA ALA A 115 2.53 1.30 -24.05
C ALA A 115 1.59 0.28 -23.42
N GLU A 116 2.07 -0.94 -23.21
CA GLU A 116 1.29 -2.03 -22.63
C GLU A 116 2.04 -2.60 -21.41
N TYR A 117 1.29 -2.76 -20.32
CA TYR A 117 1.74 -3.41 -19.09
C TYR A 117 0.91 -4.68 -18.89
N HIS A 118 1.59 -5.81 -18.95
CA HIS A 118 0.97 -7.12 -18.82
C HIS A 118 1.21 -7.69 -17.43
N PHE A 119 0.12 -8.04 -16.76
CA PHE A 119 0.17 -8.67 -15.45
C PHE A 119 -0.49 -10.05 -15.52
N ASP A 120 0.21 -11.03 -14.96
CA ASP A 120 -0.34 -12.36 -14.73
C ASP A 120 -1.06 -12.40 -13.40
N PHE A 121 -2.24 -13.00 -13.38
CA PHE A 121 -2.95 -13.29 -12.15
C PHE A 121 -3.67 -14.62 -12.22
N THR A 122 -3.91 -15.22 -11.07
CA THR A 122 -4.71 -16.43 -10.97
C THR A 122 -6.08 -16.04 -10.42
N PRO A 123 -7.17 -16.19 -11.20
CA PRO A 123 -8.51 -15.90 -10.71
C PRO A 123 -8.87 -16.90 -9.61
N ALA A 124 -9.52 -16.40 -8.57
CA ALA A 124 -9.99 -17.27 -7.51
C ALA A 124 -11.28 -17.99 -7.92
N PRO A 125 -11.45 -19.29 -7.60
CA PRO A 125 -12.66 -20.03 -7.89
C PRO A 125 -13.83 -19.46 -7.06
N PRO A 126 -15.06 -19.43 -7.56
CA PRO A 126 -16.19 -18.92 -6.81
C PRO A 126 -16.43 -19.77 -5.56
N VAL A 127 -16.52 -19.12 -4.40
CA VAL A 127 -16.83 -19.77 -3.12
C VAL A 127 -18.16 -19.25 -2.60
N PRO A 128 -19.19 -20.09 -2.46
CA PRO A 128 -20.46 -19.69 -1.88
C PRO A 128 -20.31 -19.53 -0.36
N VAL A 129 -20.07 -18.34 0.09
CA VAL A 129 -19.97 -18.02 1.53
C VAL A 129 -21.38 -17.66 2.05
N ARG A 130 -22.08 -18.63 2.65
CA ARG A 130 -23.44 -18.46 3.18
C ARG A 130 -23.46 -18.73 4.68
N ASP A 131 -24.37 -18.11 5.38
CA ASP A 131 -24.69 -18.38 6.81
C ASP A 131 -23.51 -18.39 7.78
N TRP A 132 -22.40 -17.73 7.41
CA TRP A 132 -21.16 -17.72 8.18
C TRP A 132 -21.31 -17.10 9.57
N ARG A 133 -22.29 -16.22 9.79
CA ARG A 133 -22.52 -15.53 11.06
C ARG A 133 -23.04 -16.45 12.16
N TYR A 134 -23.55 -17.61 11.78
CA TYR A 134 -24.09 -18.62 12.69
C TYR A 134 -23.12 -19.77 12.96
N LEU A 135 -21.87 -19.66 12.50
CA LEU A 135 -20.88 -20.70 12.74
C LEU A 135 -20.54 -20.80 14.23
N PRO A 136 -20.36 -22.02 14.75
CA PRO A 136 -20.00 -22.24 16.15
C PRO A 136 -18.58 -21.72 16.38
N PHE A 137 -18.47 -20.56 17.01
CA PHE A 137 -17.21 -19.93 17.34
C PHE A 137 -17.02 -19.86 18.86
N LYS A 138 -15.90 -20.38 19.35
CA LYS A 138 -15.51 -20.27 20.75
C LYS A 138 -14.32 -19.32 20.86
N PRO A 139 -14.55 -18.06 21.25
CA PRO A 139 -13.45 -17.12 21.37
C PRO A 139 -12.49 -17.56 22.47
N PRO A 140 -11.17 -17.36 22.29
CA PRO A 140 -10.20 -17.54 23.35
C PRO A 140 -10.57 -16.71 24.59
N LEU A 141 -10.21 -17.22 25.76
CA LEU A 141 -10.53 -16.56 27.03
C LEU A 141 -9.79 -15.22 27.13
N ARG A 142 -10.56 -14.16 27.40
CA ARG A 142 -10.02 -12.82 27.67
C ARG A 142 -9.47 -12.71 29.07
N LYS A 143 -8.33 -12.06 29.21
CA LYS A 143 -7.83 -11.65 30.51
C LYS A 143 -8.76 -10.64 31.16
N LYS A 144 -8.90 -10.71 32.46
CA LYS A 144 -9.54 -9.67 33.26
C LYS A 144 -8.47 -8.64 33.63
N TYR A 145 -8.68 -7.41 33.20
CA TYR A 145 -7.81 -6.29 33.58
C TYR A 145 -8.27 -5.68 34.90
N LYS A 146 -7.32 -5.31 35.73
CA LYS A 146 -7.59 -4.49 36.90
C LYS A 146 -7.63 -3.02 36.45
N ASP A 147 -8.52 -2.25 37.05
CA ASP A 147 -8.61 -0.79 36.88
C ASP A 147 -8.65 -0.33 35.40
N ILE A 148 -9.40 -1.07 34.56
CA ILE A 148 -9.54 -0.78 33.11
C ILE A 148 -9.88 0.68 32.86
N ASP A 149 -10.90 1.19 33.57
CA ASP A 149 -11.39 2.56 33.37
C ASP A 149 -10.32 3.58 33.72
N LYS A 150 -9.55 3.34 34.79
CA LYS A 150 -8.43 4.22 35.17
C LYS A 150 -7.31 4.20 34.12
N GLN A 151 -6.93 3.00 33.66
CA GLN A 151 -5.88 2.87 32.64
C GLN A 151 -6.29 3.53 31.32
N ALA A 152 -7.52 3.28 30.85
CA ALA A 152 -8.04 3.88 29.62
C ALA A 152 -8.16 5.42 29.76
N THR A 153 -8.62 5.92 30.90
CA THR A 153 -8.74 7.35 31.15
C THR A 153 -7.37 8.02 31.17
N ASN A 154 -6.38 7.40 31.83
CA ASN A 154 -5.01 7.92 31.82
C ASN A 154 -4.47 8.02 30.40
N PHE A 155 -4.62 6.95 29.59
CA PHE A 155 -4.20 6.95 28.19
C PHE A 155 -4.88 8.08 27.38
N ILE A 156 -6.21 8.22 27.48
CA ILE A 156 -6.96 9.27 26.79
C ILE A 156 -6.51 10.65 27.22
N THR A 157 -6.20 10.82 28.49
CA THR A 157 -5.75 12.10 29.05
C THR A 157 -4.34 12.45 28.56
N GLU A 158 -3.42 11.48 28.53
CA GLU A 158 -2.07 11.64 27.98
C GLU A 158 -2.12 12.04 26.51
N GLU A 159 -2.91 11.35 25.69
CA GLU A 159 -3.06 11.66 24.27
C GLU A 159 -3.69 13.06 24.03
N ARG A 160 -4.63 13.47 24.88
CA ARG A 160 -5.20 14.82 24.81
C ARG A 160 -4.19 15.90 25.21
N THR A 161 -3.37 15.64 26.19
CA THR A 161 -2.32 16.56 26.63
C THR A 161 -1.27 16.73 25.53
N LEU A 162 -0.83 15.64 24.90
CA LEU A 162 0.07 15.67 23.76
C LEU A 162 -0.53 16.51 22.61
N LYS A 163 -1.81 16.30 22.30
CA LYS A 163 -2.52 17.06 21.27
C LYS A 163 -2.63 18.56 21.60
N SER A 164 -2.82 18.93 22.86
CA SER A 164 -2.94 20.34 23.27
C SER A 164 -1.61 21.10 23.18
N ASN A 165 -0.50 20.39 23.29
CA ASN A 165 0.85 20.95 23.17
C ASN A 165 1.27 21.13 21.70
N LEU A 166 0.66 20.41 20.77
CA LEU A 166 0.75 20.65 19.34
C LEU A 166 -0.18 21.83 19.01
N GLY A 167 0.38 23.01 18.83
CA GLY A 167 -0.37 24.24 18.58
C GLY A 167 -1.42 24.08 17.44
N LYS A 168 -2.39 24.99 17.38
CA LYS A 168 -3.52 24.97 16.42
C LYS A 168 -3.11 24.97 14.93
N ASN A 169 -1.85 25.28 14.63
CA ASN A 169 -1.22 25.20 13.30
C ASN A 169 -0.04 24.23 13.40
N SER A 170 -0.32 22.94 13.45
CA SER A 170 0.75 21.95 13.47
C SER A 170 1.39 21.86 12.10
N ASP A 171 2.61 22.36 11.98
CA ASP A 171 3.50 22.06 10.88
C ASP A 171 3.78 20.55 10.87
N ILE A 172 4.01 19.99 9.70
CA ILE A 172 4.39 18.59 9.56
C ILE A 172 5.68 18.35 10.34
N SER A 173 5.65 17.33 11.17
CA SER A 173 6.77 16.91 12.02
C SER A 173 7.15 15.46 11.78
N THR A 174 8.30 15.07 12.32
CA THR A 174 8.77 13.67 12.26
C THR A 174 7.76 12.72 12.89
N GLY A 175 7.58 11.54 12.28
CA GLY A 175 6.61 10.52 12.66
C GLY A 175 5.19 10.73 12.13
N ASP A 176 4.88 11.87 11.52
CA ASP A 176 3.58 12.15 10.93
C ASP A 176 3.37 11.36 9.63
N TRP A 177 2.13 10.97 9.39
CA TRP A 177 1.70 10.49 8.08
C TRP A 177 1.10 11.62 7.26
N ILE A 178 1.52 11.75 6.02
CA ILE A 178 1.00 12.73 5.08
C ILE A 178 0.41 12.06 3.85
N LEU A 179 -0.73 12.57 3.38
CA LEU A 179 -1.27 12.28 2.06
C LEU A 179 -0.98 13.45 1.15
N PHE A 180 -0.30 13.20 0.07
CA PHE A 180 -0.06 14.23 -0.93
C PHE A 180 -0.37 13.71 -2.34
N SER A 181 -0.63 14.63 -3.25
CA SER A 181 -0.69 14.34 -4.69
C SER A 181 0.52 14.90 -5.39
N ALA A 182 1.03 14.16 -6.36
CA ALA A 182 2.13 14.57 -7.24
C ALA A 182 1.64 14.65 -8.68
N SER A 183 1.70 15.83 -9.28
CA SER A 183 1.35 16.09 -10.67
C SER A 183 2.57 16.52 -11.45
N LEU A 184 2.90 15.83 -12.52
CA LEU A 184 4.03 16.17 -13.39
C LEU A 184 3.75 17.45 -14.16
N LEU A 185 4.66 18.42 -14.08
CA LEU A 185 4.56 19.71 -14.75
C LEU A 185 5.44 19.78 -16.01
N ASN A 186 4.99 20.55 -16.97
CA ASN A 186 5.80 20.96 -18.10
C ASN A 186 6.63 22.22 -17.74
N GLU A 187 7.48 22.69 -18.66
CA GLU A 187 8.32 23.88 -18.47
C GLU A 187 7.55 25.16 -18.16
N ASN A 188 6.31 25.26 -18.65
CA ASN A 188 5.44 26.40 -18.37
C ASN A 188 4.71 26.26 -17.01
N LYS A 189 5.17 25.34 -16.15
CA LYS A 189 4.57 25.01 -14.84
C LYS A 189 3.09 24.65 -14.93
N LYS A 190 2.65 24.07 -16.06
CA LYS A 190 1.30 23.52 -16.22
C LYS A 190 1.36 22.00 -16.17
N PRO A 191 0.34 21.33 -15.66
CA PRO A 191 0.30 19.87 -15.66
C PRO A 191 0.56 19.32 -17.07
N LEU A 192 1.52 18.40 -17.18
CA LEU A 192 1.85 17.75 -18.44
C LEU A 192 0.68 16.89 -18.92
N PHE A 193 -0.04 16.31 -17.97
CA PHE A 193 -1.25 15.53 -18.18
C PHE A 193 -2.37 16.08 -17.33
N ASN A 194 -3.48 16.49 -17.95
CA ASN A 194 -4.68 16.88 -17.22
C ASN A 194 -5.27 15.60 -16.61
N ASN A 195 -5.54 15.52 -15.33
CA ASN A 195 -6.14 14.40 -14.59
C ASN A 195 -5.24 13.17 -14.35
N LEU A 196 -3.97 13.20 -14.66
CA LEU A 196 -3.04 12.17 -14.23
C LEU A 196 -2.18 12.73 -13.10
N GLN A 197 -2.52 12.36 -11.89
CA GLN A 197 -1.76 12.65 -10.68
C GLN A 197 -1.76 11.42 -9.79
N GLU A 198 -0.63 11.16 -9.14
CA GLU A 198 -0.53 10.07 -8.20
C GLU A 198 -0.81 10.57 -6.79
N TYR A 199 -1.51 9.75 -6.01
CA TYR A 199 -1.81 10.01 -4.60
C TYR A 199 -0.99 9.07 -3.74
N LEU A 200 -0.22 9.62 -2.84
CA LEU A 200 0.77 8.89 -2.07
C LEU A 200 0.63 9.17 -0.58
N TRP A 201 0.69 8.12 0.22
CA TRP A 201 0.92 8.21 1.64
C TRP A 201 2.41 8.07 1.95
N LEU A 202 2.90 8.89 2.84
CA LEU A 202 4.28 8.86 3.31
C LEU A 202 4.31 9.07 4.82
N ARG A 203 5.12 8.32 5.51
CA ARG A 203 5.49 8.61 6.89
C ARG A 203 6.77 9.44 6.89
N ILE A 204 6.76 10.55 7.62
CA ILE A 204 7.96 11.36 7.80
C ILE A 204 8.86 10.66 8.80
N SER A 205 10.13 10.42 8.44
CA SER A 205 11.07 9.67 9.26
C SER A 205 11.30 10.31 10.64
N ASP A 206 11.48 9.44 11.63
CA ASP A 206 11.89 9.84 12.98
C ASP A 206 13.42 10.00 13.10
N GLU A 207 14.18 9.63 12.06
CA GLU A 207 15.63 9.72 12.05
C GLU A 207 16.10 11.14 11.75
N GLU A 208 17.00 11.67 12.57
CA GLU A 208 17.55 13.03 12.44
C GLU A 208 18.46 13.19 11.21
N THR A 209 19.00 12.10 10.69
CA THR A 209 19.96 12.12 9.60
C THR A 209 19.29 11.96 8.24
N GLY A 210 18.90 13.11 7.66
CA GLY A 210 18.96 13.29 6.20
C GLY A 210 18.05 12.47 5.33
N GLU A 211 16.92 11.96 5.86
CA GLU A 211 15.91 11.35 5.02
C GLU A 211 15.43 12.35 3.96
N PRO A 212 15.63 12.03 2.72
CA PRO A 212 15.47 12.99 1.64
C PRO A 212 14.05 13.57 1.52
N PHE A 213 13.01 12.80 1.90
CA PHE A 213 11.64 13.29 1.91
C PHE A 213 11.35 14.26 3.06
N ASN A 214 12.10 14.19 4.17
CA ASN A 214 11.90 15.10 5.29
C ASN A 214 12.11 16.56 4.88
N THR A 215 13.14 16.85 4.10
CA THR A 215 13.42 18.19 3.58
C THR A 215 12.33 18.75 2.69
N LEU A 216 11.51 17.86 2.09
CA LEU A 216 10.43 18.24 1.21
C LEU A 216 9.16 18.66 1.96
N PHE A 217 8.90 18.07 3.13
CA PHE A 217 7.62 18.19 3.81
C PHE A 217 7.66 18.82 5.20
N ILE A 218 8.78 18.76 5.93
CA ILE A 218 8.90 19.36 7.26
C ILE A 218 8.60 20.87 7.20
N GLU A 219 7.93 21.40 8.22
CA GLU A 219 7.49 22.80 8.36
C GLU A 219 6.35 23.21 7.41
N ARG A 220 5.83 22.30 6.59
CA ARG A 220 4.66 22.55 5.73
C ARG A 220 3.36 22.15 6.45
N LYS A 221 2.24 22.55 5.83
CA LYS A 221 0.90 22.36 6.40
C LYS A 221 -0.04 21.66 5.42
N LYS A 222 -1.12 21.09 5.96
CA LYS A 222 -2.25 20.64 5.16
C LYS A 222 -2.78 21.78 4.30
N GLY A 223 -2.97 21.51 3.02
CA GLY A 223 -3.44 22.47 2.02
C GLY A 223 -2.32 23.19 1.26
N ASP A 224 -1.07 23.06 1.69
CA ASP A 224 0.06 23.65 0.98
C ASP A 224 0.21 23.04 -0.41
N GLN A 225 0.51 23.93 -1.37
CA GLN A 225 0.84 23.57 -2.75
C GLN A 225 2.17 24.20 -3.14
N PHE A 226 3.05 23.40 -3.70
CA PHE A 226 4.37 23.87 -4.11
C PHE A 226 4.91 23.02 -5.25
N ASN A 227 5.90 23.56 -5.93
CA ASN A 227 6.60 22.85 -7.01
C ASN A 227 7.96 22.39 -6.49
N SER A 228 8.36 21.17 -6.87
CA SER A 228 9.63 20.60 -6.46
C SER A 228 10.25 19.76 -7.57
N THR A 229 11.57 19.82 -7.66
CA THR A 229 12.44 18.94 -8.45
C THR A 229 13.26 18.04 -7.52
N ASN A 230 12.74 17.75 -6.31
CA ASN A 230 13.47 16.97 -5.33
C ASN A 230 13.87 15.61 -5.90
N GLN A 231 15.16 15.28 -5.78
CA GLN A 231 15.76 14.10 -6.37
C GLN A 231 15.09 12.81 -5.91
N CYS A 232 14.72 12.70 -4.63
CA CYS A 232 14.11 11.49 -4.08
C CYS A 232 12.75 11.18 -4.71
N LEU A 233 11.95 12.22 -4.97
CA LEU A 233 10.69 12.05 -5.66
C LEU A 233 10.90 11.63 -7.12
N CYS A 234 11.94 12.18 -7.77
CA CYS A 234 12.31 11.78 -9.12
C CYS A 234 12.80 10.33 -9.17
N GLU A 235 13.64 9.93 -8.23
CA GLU A 235 14.16 8.56 -8.09
C GLU A 235 13.06 7.56 -7.71
N TYR A 236 12.13 7.94 -6.85
CA TYR A 236 10.99 7.09 -6.49
C TYR A 236 10.18 6.69 -7.73
N PHE A 237 9.88 7.64 -8.63
CA PHE A 237 9.11 7.31 -9.82
C PHE A 237 9.94 6.64 -10.92
N GLY A 238 11.24 6.96 -11.05
CA GLY A 238 12.06 6.35 -12.09
C GLY A 238 13.55 6.49 -11.80
N SER A 239 14.17 5.40 -11.36
CA SER A 239 15.57 5.36 -10.94
C SER A 239 16.57 5.12 -12.07
N GLN A 240 16.12 4.75 -13.28
CA GLN A 240 17.00 4.38 -14.41
C GLN A 240 17.83 5.54 -14.96
N LEU A 241 17.30 6.74 -14.89
CA LEU A 241 17.97 7.98 -15.30
C LEU A 241 17.68 9.07 -14.29
N ASN A 242 18.70 9.84 -13.95
CA ASN A 242 18.56 11.00 -13.08
C ASN A 242 17.95 12.19 -13.85
N ILE A 243 16.65 12.16 -14.06
CA ILE A 243 15.91 13.20 -14.77
C ILE A 243 15.18 14.07 -13.72
N PRO A 244 15.50 15.37 -13.65
CA PRO A 244 14.92 16.27 -12.64
C PRO A 244 13.51 16.71 -13.05
N TYR A 245 12.54 15.82 -12.92
CA TYR A 245 11.16 16.14 -13.18
C TYR A 245 10.64 17.20 -12.20
N LEU A 246 9.89 18.16 -12.73
CA LEU A 246 9.20 19.14 -11.92
C LEU A 246 7.81 18.61 -11.55
N PHE A 247 7.55 18.43 -10.27
CA PHE A 247 6.25 18.04 -9.77
C PHE A 247 5.57 19.19 -9.04
N GLN A 248 4.28 19.35 -9.25
CA GLN A 248 3.41 20.07 -8.34
C GLN A 248 2.94 19.11 -7.25
N ILE A 249 3.23 19.46 -6.02
CA ILE A 249 2.86 18.69 -4.84
C ILE A 249 1.75 19.45 -4.13
N SER A 250 0.68 18.74 -3.75
CA SER A 250 -0.39 19.30 -2.93
C SER A 250 -0.57 18.40 -1.71
N ILE A 251 -0.42 18.96 -0.51
CA ILE A 251 -0.60 18.26 0.76
C ILE A 251 -2.09 18.21 1.07
N LEU A 252 -2.68 17.02 1.00
CA LEU A 252 -4.12 16.83 1.14
C LEU A 252 -4.52 16.55 2.59
N GLU A 253 -3.73 15.72 3.29
CA GLU A 253 -3.99 15.34 4.67
C GLU A 253 -2.69 15.21 5.44
N VAL A 254 -2.77 15.53 6.72
CA VAL A 254 -1.70 15.32 7.71
C VAL A 254 -2.30 14.57 8.89
N LEU A 255 -1.74 13.41 9.21
CA LEU A 255 -2.12 12.61 10.36
C LEU A 255 -0.98 12.68 11.39
N PRO A 256 -1.06 13.57 12.39
CA PRO A 256 -0.02 13.75 13.39
C PRO A 256 0.29 12.47 14.13
N HIS A 257 1.56 12.18 14.39
CA HIS A 257 1.99 10.96 15.08
C HIS A 257 1.41 10.80 16.50
N THR A 258 1.03 11.92 17.13
CA THR A 258 0.42 11.96 18.46
C THR A 258 -1.12 11.93 18.43
N TYR A 259 -1.72 11.85 17.23
CA TYR A 259 -3.16 11.91 17.10
C TYR A 259 -3.85 10.61 17.56
N PHE A 260 -4.77 10.75 18.53
CA PHE A 260 -5.72 9.72 18.92
C PHE A 260 -7.14 10.27 18.87
N CYS A 261 -8.04 9.58 18.17
CA CYS A 261 -9.45 9.91 18.11
C CYS A 261 -10.29 8.74 18.65
N LEU A 262 -10.96 8.97 19.77
CA LEU A 262 -11.75 7.95 20.44
C LEU A 262 -12.91 7.44 19.56
N ASP A 263 -13.57 8.34 18.83
CA ASP A 263 -14.71 7.96 17.97
C ASP A 263 -14.26 7.10 16.79
N SER A 264 -13.17 7.46 16.14
CA SER A 264 -12.54 6.66 15.10
C SER A 264 -12.10 5.29 15.61
N PHE A 265 -11.55 5.23 16.82
CA PHE A 265 -11.18 3.98 17.47
C PHE A 265 -12.41 3.11 17.76
N LYS A 266 -13.50 3.69 18.29
CA LYS A 266 -14.77 2.97 18.52
C LYS A 266 -15.32 2.39 17.23
N GLU A 267 -15.29 3.16 16.15
CA GLU A 267 -15.80 2.75 14.84
C GLU A 267 -14.98 1.61 14.23
N GLN A 268 -13.64 1.74 14.24
CA GLN A 268 -12.73 0.72 13.71
C GLN A 268 -12.94 -0.65 14.35
N PHE A 269 -13.13 -0.69 15.68
CA PHE A 269 -13.36 -1.92 16.45
C PHE A 269 -14.83 -2.21 16.69
N ARG A 270 -15.75 -1.44 16.12
CA ARG A 270 -17.22 -1.56 16.27
C ARG A 270 -17.69 -1.64 17.72
N LEU A 271 -17.17 -0.75 18.55
CA LEU A 271 -17.42 -0.73 19.98
C LEU A 271 -18.62 0.15 20.32
N LYS A 272 -19.62 -0.43 21.00
CA LYS A 272 -20.87 0.27 21.37
C LYS A 272 -20.92 0.72 22.83
N SER A 273 -20.11 0.14 23.72
CA SER A 273 -20.13 0.48 25.14
C SER A 273 -18.77 1.01 25.59
N ASP A 274 -18.79 1.99 26.50
CA ASP A 274 -17.58 2.60 27.03
C ASP A 274 -16.66 1.57 27.72
N ARG A 275 -17.23 0.65 28.47
CA ARG A 275 -16.45 -0.42 29.10
C ARG A 275 -15.70 -1.28 28.08
N LYS A 276 -16.36 -1.67 26.96
CA LYS A 276 -15.69 -2.41 25.88
C LYS A 276 -14.65 -1.55 25.17
N THR A 277 -14.92 -0.26 25.05
CA THR A 277 -13.97 0.70 24.47
C THR A 277 -12.74 0.84 25.35
N HIS A 278 -12.90 1.03 26.66
CA HIS A 278 -11.78 1.10 27.60
C HIS A 278 -10.96 -0.19 27.59
N GLN A 279 -11.65 -1.34 27.62
CA GLN A 279 -10.97 -2.64 27.52
C GLN A 279 -10.15 -2.76 26.24
N LYS A 280 -10.70 -2.31 25.09
CA LYS A 280 -10.01 -2.37 23.81
C LYS A 280 -8.83 -1.39 23.73
N ILE A 281 -8.95 -0.20 24.31
CA ILE A 281 -7.84 0.74 24.43
C ILE A 281 -6.69 0.10 25.21
N VAL A 282 -7.00 -0.52 26.37
CA VAL A 282 -6.02 -1.22 27.17
C VAL A 282 -5.39 -2.37 26.40
N GLU A 283 -6.18 -3.17 25.67
CA GLU A 283 -5.67 -4.25 24.81
C GLU A 283 -4.68 -3.73 23.74
N VAL A 284 -5.01 -2.66 23.06
CA VAL A 284 -4.23 -2.18 21.89
C VAL A 284 -3.01 -1.38 22.32
N TYR A 285 -3.13 -0.51 23.32
CA TYR A 285 -2.08 0.47 23.63
C TYR A 285 -1.25 0.14 24.87
N SER A 286 -1.79 -0.65 25.81
CA SER A 286 -1.12 -0.90 27.08
C SER A 286 -0.48 -2.29 27.21
N PHE A 287 -0.81 -3.23 26.34
CA PHE A 287 -0.54 -4.64 26.65
C PHE A 287 0.30 -5.42 25.66
N ARG A 288 1.42 -5.90 26.19
CA ARG A 288 2.31 -6.87 25.54
C ARG A 288 1.68 -8.25 25.36
N ASN A 289 0.73 -8.60 26.23
CA ASN A 289 0.20 -9.97 26.30
C ASN A 289 -1.08 -10.21 25.50
N ASP A 290 -1.75 -9.15 25.03
CA ASP A 290 -3.01 -9.30 24.30
C ASP A 290 -2.84 -9.41 22.79
N LEU A 291 -1.65 -9.14 22.32
CA LEU A 291 -1.28 -9.48 20.96
C LEU A 291 -1.49 -10.98 20.70
N SER A 292 -1.11 -11.84 21.66
CA SER A 292 -1.34 -13.29 21.57
C SER A 292 -2.82 -13.64 21.50
N LEU A 293 -3.67 -12.93 22.26
CA LEU A 293 -5.12 -13.15 22.24
C LEU A 293 -5.72 -12.77 20.89
N ARG A 294 -5.35 -11.60 20.36
CA ARG A 294 -5.83 -11.18 19.02
C ARG A 294 -5.39 -12.16 17.93
N ARG A 295 -4.13 -12.58 17.94
CA ARG A 295 -3.63 -13.59 17.00
C ARG A 295 -4.42 -14.90 17.14
N ALA A 296 -4.64 -15.38 18.36
CA ALA A 296 -5.42 -16.58 18.60
C ALA A 296 -6.88 -16.43 18.12
N MET A 297 -7.51 -15.27 18.31
CA MET A 297 -8.86 -15.01 17.81
C MET A 297 -8.90 -15.03 16.28
N VAL A 298 -7.96 -14.38 15.61
CA VAL A 298 -7.86 -14.39 14.14
C VAL A 298 -7.61 -15.82 13.65
N GLU A 299 -6.69 -16.54 14.26
CA GLU A 299 -6.37 -17.93 13.89
C GLU A 299 -7.55 -18.86 14.03
N GLU A 300 -8.27 -18.81 15.17
CA GLU A 300 -9.44 -19.67 15.37
C GLU A 300 -10.58 -19.29 14.43
N THR A 301 -10.77 -18.00 14.15
CA THR A 301 -11.73 -17.52 13.15
C THR A 301 -11.47 -18.13 11.78
N TYR A 302 -10.27 -17.98 11.26
CA TYR A 302 -9.94 -18.51 9.93
C TYR A 302 -9.87 -20.03 9.89
N LYS A 303 -9.57 -20.69 11.00
CA LYS A 303 -9.65 -22.15 11.12
C LYS A 303 -11.10 -22.65 10.99
N VAL A 304 -12.06 -21.98 11.65
CA VAL A 304 -13.49 -22.29 11.52
C VAL A 304 -13.96 -22.01 10.10
N LEU A 305 -13.63 -20.84 9.54
CA LEU A 305 -14.02 -20.46 8.19
C LEU A 305 -13.42 -21.38 7.11
N SER A 306 -12.14 -21.74 7.20
CA SER A 306 -11.48 -22.63 6.24
C SER A 306 -12.03 -24.07 6.28
N ARG A 307 -12.54 -24.53 7.43
CA ARG A 307 -13.22 -25.83 7.54
C ARG A 307 -14.60 -25.81 6.89
N THR A 308 -15.31 -24.69 7.04
CA THR A 308 -16.67 -24.54 6.50
C THR A 308 -16.68 -24.22 5.02
N PHE A 309 -15.72 -23.40 4.59
CA PHE A 309 -15.57 -22.95 3.19
C PHE A 309 -14.19 -23.38 2.67
N PRO A 310 -14.03 -24.63 2.27
CA PRO A 310 -12.76 -25.12 1.73
C PRO A 310 -12.45 -24.43 0.42
N ILE A 311 -11.23 -23.94 0.29
CA ILE A 311 -10.71 -23.30 -0.92
C ILE A 311 -9.47 -24.09 -1.35
N ASP A 312 -9.50 -24.59 -2.58
CA ASP A 312 -8.35 -25.21 -3.20
C ASP A 312 -7.42 -24.13 -3.77
N VAL A 313 -6.24 -24.04 -3.21
CA VAL A 313 -5.22 -23.11 -3.66
C VAL A 313 -4.27 -23.83 -4.61
N PRO A 314 -4.06 -23.34 -5.85
CA PRO A 314 -3.15 -23.95 -6.79
C PRO A 314 -1.72 -24.06 -6.25
N GLN A 315 -1.05 -25.17 -6.49
CA GLN A 315 0.32 -25.41 -5.99
C GLN A 315 1.30 -24.31 -6.45
N SER A 316 1.12 -23.78 -7.66
CA SER A 316 1.95 -22.68 -8.17
C SER A 316 1.85 -21.40 -7.31
N ALA A 317 0.65 -21.09 -6.81
CA ALA A 317 0.45 -19.96 -5.91
C ALA A 317 1.08 -20.20 -4.53
N ILE A 318 0.94 -21.44 -4.01
CA ILE A 318 1.59 -21.83 -2.75
C ILE A 318 3.11 -21.69 -2.86
N THR A 319 3.71 -22.25 -3.92
CA THR A 319 5.17 -22.16 -4.15
C THR A 319 5.66 -20.72 -4.27
N ARG A 320 4.86 -19.84 -4.90
CA ARG A 320 5.18 -18.42 -4.97
C ARG A 320 5.14 -17.77 -3.58
N GLN A 321 4.14 -18.07 -2.79
CA GLN A 321 4.02 -17.54 -1.43
C GLN A 321 5.11 -18.08 -0.51
N GLU A 322 5.50 -19.34 -0.65
CA GLU A 322 6.68 -19.90 0.06
C GLU A 322 7.94 -19.10 -0.22
N ARG A 323 8.15 -18.68 -1.47
CA ARG A 323 9.32 -17.87 -1.84
C ARG A 323 9.28 -16.51 -1.15
N ILE A 324 8.13 -15.81 -1.17
CA ILE A 324 7.97 -14.53 -0.48
C ILE A 324 8.26 -14.68 1.02
N ILE A 325 7.71 -15.73 1.66
CA ILE A 325 7.96 -15.98 3.09
C ILE A 325 9.46 -16.26 3.36
N ARG A 326 10.12 -16.98 2.48
CA ARG A 326 11.57 -17.26 2.62
C ARG A 326 12.38 -15.97 2.48
N ASP A 327 12.06 -15.14 1.51
CA ASP A 327 12.74 -13.85 1.28
C ASP A 327 12.55 -12.92 2.50
N GLU A 328 11.35 -12.85 3.05
CA GLU A 328 11.07 -12.10 4.30
C GLU A 328 11.84 -12.66 5.51
N LEU A 329 11.92 -13.99 5.63
CA LEU A 329 12.63 -14.62 6.74
C LEU A 329 14.14 -14.45 6.66
N GLN A 330 14.71 -14.29 5.46
CA GLN A 330 16.15 -14.03 5.29
C GLN A 330 16.59 -12.72 5.95
N LEU A 331 15.68 -11.77 6.10
CA LEU A 331 15.95 -10.52 6.81
C LEU A 331 16.00 -10.71 8.35
N ASN A 332 15.56 -11.87 8.85
CA ASN A 332 15.60 -12.15 10.28
C ASN A 332 16.98 -12.67 10.70
N PRO A 333 17.60 -12.09 11.75
CA PRO A 333 18.92 -12.56 12.27
C PRO A 333 18.94 -14.06 12.60
N ASP A 334 17.82 -14.62 13.04
CA ASP A 334 17.70 -16.03 13.43
C ASP A 334 17.44 -16.99 12.25
N TYR A 335 17.43 -16.50 11.02
CA TYR A 335 17.11 -17.30 9.82
C TYR A 335 17.99 -18.54 9.68
N SER A 336 19.28 -18.42 9.96
CA SER A 336 20.22 -19.53 9.89
C SER A 336 19.85 -20.68 10.83
N VAL A 337 19.30 -20.37 12.00
CA VAL A 337 18.83 -21.36 12.99
C VAL A 337 17.54 -22.02 12.53
N TYR A 338 16.59 -21.24 12.02
CA TYR A 338 15.33 -21.77 11.51
C TYR A 338 15.54 -22.70 10.31
N LYS A 339 16.43 -22.34 9.40
CA LYS A 339 16.73 -23.12 8.19
C LYS A 339 17.28 -24.51 8.50
N LEU A 340 17.94 -24.70 9.64
CA LEU A 340 18.52 -26.00 10.05
C LEU A 340 17.47 -26.98 10.61
N GLN A 341 16.27 -26.53 10.91
CA GLN A 341 15.19 -27.39 11.41
C GLN A 341 14.70 -28.33 10.30
N SER A 342 14.62 -29.63 10.58
CA SER A 342 14.15 -30.63 9.61
C SER A 342 12.74 -30.36 9.07
N THR A 343 11.89 -29.71 9.88
CA THR A 343 10.50 -29.36 9.53
C THR A 343 10.36 -27.99 8.86
N PHE A 344 11.46 -27.28 8.62
CA PHE A 344 11.43 -25.90 8.11
C PHE A 344 10.64 -25.77 6.80
N SER A 345 10.92 -26.64 5.82
CA SER A 345 10.28 -26.58 4.51
C SER A 345 8.77 -26.84 4.60
N ASP A 346 8.36 -27.84 5.38
CA ASP A 346 6.95 -28.19 5.55
C ASP A 346 6.19 -27.10 6.32
N THR A 347 6.86 -26.48 7.30
CA THR A 347 6.31 -25.35 8.06
C THR A 347 6.07 -24.15 7.14
N ILE A 348 7.03 -23.81 6.26
CA ILE A 348 6.88 -22.69 5.30
C ILE A 348 5.72 -22.98 4.32
N LYS A 349 5.65 -24.20 3.80
CA LYS A 349 4.55 -24.60 2.89
C LYS A 349 3.20 -24.48 3.56
N SER A 350 3.05 -25.02 4.77
CA SER A 350 1.83 -24.93 5.56
C SER A 350 1.43 -23.49 5.87
N LEU A 351 2.42 -22.64 6.18
CA LEU A 351 2.21 -21.21 6.43
C LEU A 351 1.75 -20.48 5.16
N ALA A 352 2.39 -20.76 4.03
CA ALA A 352 2.03 -20.20 2.73
C ALA A 352 0.58 -20.54 2.35
N GLU A 353 0.21 -21.82 2.48
CA GLU A 353 -1.15 -22.28 2.21
C GLU A 353 -2.17 -21.62 3.13
N LYS A 354 -1.87 -21.52 4.43
CA LYS A 354 -2.71 -20.85 5.43
C LYS A 354 -2.90 -19.35 5.08
N GLN A 355 -1.83 -18.65 4.75
CA GLN A 355 -1.88 -17.23 4.39
C GLN A 355 -2.74 -17.02 3.12
N MET A 356 -2.54 -17.84 2.10
CA MET A 356 -3.30 -17.74 0.86
C MET A 356 -4.80 -17.99 1.07
N ARG A 357 -5.17 -19.02 1.82
CA ARG A 357 -6.58 -19.29 2.18
C ARG A 357 -7.19 -18.15 2.99
N THR A 358 -6.45 -17.62 3.95
CA THR A 358 -6.89 -16.48 4.78
C THR A 358 -7.18 -15.25 3.93
N THR A 359 -6.27 -14.91 3.02
CA THR A 359 -6.43 -13.77 2.12
C THR A 359 -7.65 -13.94 1.22
N LEU A 360 -7.77 -15.11 0.58
CA LEU A 360 -8.90 -15.41 -0.31
C LEU A 360 -10.25 -15.35 0.41
N LEU A 361 -10.38 -15.99 1.58
CA LEU A 361 -11.60 -15.90 2.38
C LEU A 361 -11.94 -14.45 2.69
N THR A 362 -10.94 -13.66 3.07
CA THR A 362 -11.15 -12.23 3.38
C THR A 362 -11.66 -11.47 2.17
N ASP A 363 -11.09 -11.71 1.00
CA ASP A 363 -11.52 -11.06 -0.25
C ASP A 363 -12.96 -11.46 -0.65
N TYR A 364 -13.34 -12.73 -0.49
CA TYR A 364 -14.73 -13.18 -0.68
C TYR A 364 -15.70 -12.53 0.27
N PHE A 365 -15.38 -12.48 1.55
CA PHE A 365 -16.21 -11.81 2.55
C PHE A 365 -16.32 -10.31 2.28
N SER A 366 -15.23 -9.67 1.87
CA SER A 366 -15.22 -8.26 1.48
C SER A 366 -16.25 -7.97 0.41
N GLN A 367 -16.29 -8.80 -0.64
CA GLN A 367 -17.23 -8.63 -1.75
C GLN A 367 -18.66 -8.96 -1.36
N GLN A 368 -18.87 -10.06 -0.66
CA GLN A 368 -20.20 -10.50 -0.26
C GLN A 368 -20.87 -9.52 0.71
N GLU A 369 -20.12 -9.01 1.68
CA GLU A 369 -20.59 -8.05 2.66
C GLU A 369 -20.55 -6.60 2.13
N ASN A 370 -20.12 -6.41 0.86
CA ASN A 370 -19.94 -5.10 0.23
C ASN A 370 -19.14 -4.13 1.12
N ILE A 371 -18.02 -4.60 1.68
CA ILE A 371 -17.15 -3.79 2.52
C ILE A 371 -16.46 -2.73 1.65
N THR A 372 -16.71 -1.48 1.96
CA THR A 372 -16.09 -0.32 1.30
C THR A 372 -15.10 0.37 2.22
N ILE A 373 -14.15 1.09 1.64
CA ILE A 373 -13.13 1.85 2.34
C ILE A 373 -13.30 3.33 2.01
N ASP A 374 -13.31 4.15 3.05
CA ASP A 374 -13.23 5.61 2.96
C ASP A 374 -11.88 6.13 3.50
N ALA A 375 -11.67 7.44 3.44
CA ALA A 375 -10.45 8.07 3.96
C ALA A 375 -10.28 7.84 5.47
N LYS A 376 -11.39 7.79 6.22
CA LYS A 376 -11.39 7.59 7.67
C LYS A 376 -10.90 6.19 8.04
N ASP A 377 -11.25 5.17 7.26
CA ASP A 377 -10.75 3.81 7.46
C ASP A 377 -9.22 3.74 7.28
N VAL A 378 -8.70 4.43 6.27
CA VAL A 378 -7.26 4.51 6.03
C VAL A 378 -6.56 5.23 7.18
N TYR A 379 -7.13 6.33 7.68
CA TYR A 379 -6.60 7.03 8.86
C TYR A 379 -6.58 6.13 10.10
N ASN A 380 -7.67 5.37 10.33
CA ASN A 380 -7.75 4.44 11.44
C ASN A 380 -6.70 3.33 11.33
N TYR A 381 -6.49 2.81 10.12
CA TYR A 381 -5.46 1.82 9.84
C TYR A 381 -4.06 2.38 10.10
N LEU A 382 -3.72 3.53 9.52
CA LEU A 382 -2.42 4.18 9.71
C LEU A 382 -2.19 4.58 11.17
N ASN A 383 -3.24 4.95 11.88
CA ASN A 383 -3.16 5.28 13.31
C ASN A 383 -2.61 4.13 14.15
N LEU A 384 -2.96 2.88 13.80
CA LEU A 384 -2.42 1.69 14.46
C LEU A 384 -0.96 1.40 14.08
N THR A 385 -0.47 1.93 12.96
CA THR A 385 0.92 1.72 12.54
C THR A 385 1.93 2.63 13.23
N LYS A 386 1.46 3.71 13.87
CA LYS A 386 2.31 4.76 14.47
C LYS A 386 3.25 4.28 15.56
N ARG A 387 2.83 3.29 16.32
CA ARG A 387 3.59 2.79 17.46
C ARG A 387 4.03 1.35 17.17
N PRO A 388 5.29 1.00 17.38
CA PRO A 388 5.82 -0.34 17.03
C PRO A 388 4.96 -1.50 17.55
N ARG A 389 4.39 -1.36 18.76
CA ARG A 389 3.56 -2.42 19.36
C ARG A 389 2.15 -2.47 18.82
N THR A 390 1.56 -1.35 18.45
CA THR A 390 0.19 -1.32 17.92
C THR A 390 0.12 -1.86 16.51
N LYS A 391 1.17 -1.71 15.72
CA LYS A 391 1.29 -2.29 14.39
C LYS A 391 1.20 -3.83 14.43
N GLU A 392 1.59 -4.48 15.51
CA GLU A 392 1.44 -5.92 15.69
C GLU A 392 -0.03 -6.36 15.87
N PHE A 393 -0.96 -5.46 16.15
CA PHE A 393 -2.40 -5.71 16.13
C PHE A 393 -3.00 -5.77 14.73
N ILE A 394 -2.27 -5.34 13.73
CA ILE A 394 -2.70 -5.39 12.33
C ILE A 394 -2.36 -6.77 11.77
N HIS A 395 -3.34 -7.45 11.21
CA HIS A 395 -3.14 -8.77 10.60
C HIS A 395 -2.69 -8.64 9.14
N PHE A 396 -3.36 -7.79 8.36
CA PHE A 396 -2.99 -7.45 7.00
C PHE A 396 -2.16 -6.16 6.99
N LEU A 397 -0.85 -6.29 7.17
CA LEU A 397 0.06 -5.15 7.13
C LEU A 397 0.56 -4.94 5.70
N HIS A 398 0.50 -3.69 5.23
CA HIS A 398 1.02 -3.34 3.91
C HIS A 398 2.53 -3.63 3.85
N PRO A 399 3.06 -4.22 2.76
CA PRO A 399 4.48 -4.59 2.66
C PRO A 399 5.44 -3.44 2.98
N SER A 400 5.22 -2.25 2.42
CA SER A 400 6.06 -1.07 2.67
C SER A 400 6.06 -0.60 4.14
N ILE A 401 5.01 -0.91 4.91
CA ILE A 401 4.97 -0.59 6.36
C ILE A 401 5.65 -1.69 7.18
N ARG A 402 5.75 -2.89 6.63
CA ARG A 402 6.36 -4.05 7.31
C ARG A 402 7.87 -3.93 7.38
N VAL A 403 8.47 -3.52 6.28
CA VAL A 403 9.93 -3.37 6.13
C VAL A 403 10.32 -2.00 6.65
N ASN A 404 10.49 -1.74 7.82
CA ASN A 404 10.61 -0.51 8.58
C ASN A 404 11.70 0.49 8.22
N GLU A 405 12.53 0.20 7.25
CA GLU A 405 13.81 0.91 7.11
C GLU A 405 13.77 2.00 6.05
N ASP A 406 12.89 1.87 5.05
CA ASP A 406 12.77 2.87 4.00
C ASP A 406 11.34 3.44 3.99
N GLU A 407 11.20 4.69 4.34
CA GLU A 407 9.91 5.38 4.35
C GLU A 407 9.55 5.81 2.92
N ASP A 408 9.41 4.81 2.06
CA ASP A 408 8.99 5.02 0.68
C ASP A 408 7.51 5.44 0.61
N PRO A 409 7.17 6.35 -0.29
CA PRO A 409 5.79 6.68 -0.55
C PRO A 409 4.95 5.47 -0.94
N ILE A 410 3.75 5.36 -0.39
CA ILE A 410 2.83 4.25 -0.64
C ILE A 410 1.68 4.72 -1.54
N PRO A 411 1.47 4.11 -2.71
CA PRO A 411 0.32 4.43 -3.55
C PRO A 411 -1.01 4.26 -2.79
N TYR A 412 -1.85 5.30 -2.80
CA TYR A 412 -3.08 5.32 -2.02
C TYR A 412 -4.03 4.17 -2.35
N GLU A 413 -4.12 3.79 -3.62
CA GLU A 413 -5.00 2.71 -4.06
C GLU A 413 -4.50 1.33 -3.59
N SER A 414 -3.18 1.12 -3.53
CA SER A 414 -2.56 -0.08 -2.96
C SER A 414 -2.83 -0.17 -1.46
N LEU A 415 -2.68 0.94 -0.74
CA LEU A 415 -2.97 0.99 0.69
C LEU A 415 -4.45 0.71 0.98
N LYS A 416 -5.38 1.25 0.19
CA LYS A 416 -6.81 0.92 0.29
C LYS A 416 -7.08 -0.56 0.12
N HIS A 417 -6.39 -1.22 -0.81
CA HIS A 417 -6.53 -2.67 -1.02
C HIS A 417 -6.17 -3.47 0.24
N THR A 418 -5.13 -3.07 0.94
CA THR A 418 -4.75 -3.69 2.23
C THR A 418 -5.73 -3.33 3.35
N CYS A 419 -6.15 -2.07 3.45
CA CYS A 419 -7.09 -1.61 4.46
C CYS A 419 -8.44 -2.34 4.39
N ILE A 420 -8.91 -2.67 3.17
CA ILE A 420 -10.18 -3.39 3.01
C ILE A 420 -10.11 -4.79 3.63
N LYS A 421 -8.98 -5.47 3.50
CA LYS A 421 -8.75 -6.79 4.10
C LYS A 421 -8.78 -6.72 5.63
N GLU A 422 -8.09 -5.75 6.22
CA GLU A 422 -8.09 -5.55 7.68
C GLU A 422 -9.48 -5.17 8.21
N LYS A 423 -10.20 -4.29 7.52
CA LYS A 423 -11.59 -3.93 7.87
C LYS A 423 -12.52 -5.13 7.79
N THR A 424 -12.38 -5.96 6.76
CA THR A 424 -13.17 -7.18 6.58
C THR A 424 -12.90 -8.19 7.68
N MET A 425 -11.64 -8.42 8.03
CA MET A 425 -11.29 -9.31 9.14
C MET A 425 -11.89 -8.80 10.46
N ASN A 426 -11.81 -7.51 10.75
CA ASN A 426 -12.44 -6.94 11.95
C ASN A 426 -13.98 -7.09 11.93
N HIS A 427 -14.60 -6.99 10.74
CA HIS A 427 -16.02 -7.26 10.55
C HIS A 427 -16.39 -8.72 10.90
N ILE A 428 -15.62 -9.66 10.38
CA ILE A 428 -15.81 -11.09 10.65
C ILE A 428 -15.67 -11.38 12.15
N LEU A 429 -14.58 -10.91 12.77
CA LEU A 429 -14.36 -11.07 14.21
C LEU A 429 -15.52 -10.52 15.04
N TYR A 430 -16.00 -9.33 14.71
CA TYR A 430 -17.12 -8.72 15.42
C TYR A 430 -18.37 -9.60 15.39
N HIS A 431 -18.71 -10.17 14.23
CA HIS A 431 -19.93 -10.98 14.09
C HIS A 431 -19.81 -12.36 14.73
N LEU A 432 -18.65 -13.01 14.66
CA LEU A 432 -18.44 -14.32 15.28
C LEU A 432 -18.25 -14.26 16.80
N THR A 433 -17.87 -13.11 17.35
CA THR A 433 -17.68 -12.94 18.80
C THR A 433 -18.89 -12.35 19.52
N LYS A 434 -19.97 -12.10 18.80
CA LYS A 434 -21.22 -11.52 19.30
C LYS A 434 -22.15 -12.59 19.84
#